data_67ab5efd87358015096253c2f2ac8e7a
#
_entry.id   67ab5efd87358015096253c2f2ac8e7a
#
_cell.length_a   1.000
_cell.length_b   1.000
_cell.length_c   1.000
_cell.angle_alpha   90.00
_cell.angle_beta   90.00
_cell.angle_gamma   90.00
#
_symmetry.space_group_name_H-M   'P 1'
#
loop_
_entity.id
_entity.type
_entity.pdbx_description
1 polymer ?
#
loop_
_entity_poly.entity_id
_entity_poly.type
_entity_poly.pdbx_seq_one_letter_code
_entity_poly.pdbx_strand_id
1 'polypeptide(L)'
;NFLKTKAAYVNTGTWSTAAIKEAKMWGEVEIVASSEADGFTYYPEFTIPSDVDYMHITSNNTIRGTEIFYDPTSPVPLICDMSSDICSRPVDVSKYAMIYGGCQKNLGPAGVTFVIIKNDFLNNVVADRMIPTMLRYKTHVDKESMYNTPPCVNIFGVKETLKWVKAMGGVEAMEKLAIERADMLYAELERSKVFRPVVKEGSRSRMNIPFLLREGYESLEKEFLDFAKTKNLVGLKGHRSVGGFRASTYNACTIEDVKALVAAMQEFEAKHI
;
A
#
# COMPACT_ATOMS: atom_id res chain seq x y z
N ASN A 1 20.24 -1.86 -8.56
CA ASN A 1 21.04 -3.01 -8.13
C ASN A 1 20.83 -4.24 -9.03
N PHE A 2 19.60 -4.57 -9.48
CA PHE A 2 19.27 -5.89 -10.01
C PHE A 2 18.83 -5.90 -11.49
N LEU A 3 18.45 -4.76 -12.05
CA LEU A 3 18.07 -4.65 -13.46
C LEU A 3 19.31 -4.72 -14.35
N LYS A 4 19.51 -5.85 -15.03
CA LYS A 4 20.63 -6.08 -15.97
C LYS A 4 20.21 -5.69 -17.39
N THR A 5 19.07 -6.22 -17.83
CA THR A 5 18.54 -6.06 -19.18
C THR A 5 17.11 -5.56 -19.15
N LYS A 6 16.17 -6.37 -18.66
CA LYS A 6 14.73 -6.11 -18.68
C LYS A 6 14.08 -6.53 -17.38
N ALA A 7 13.16 -5.73 -16.86
CA ALA A 7 12.30 -6.08 -15.73
C ALA A 7 10.82 -5.96 -16.09
N ALA A 8 9.96 -6.76 -15.44
CA ALA A 8 8.52 -6.74 -15.62
C ALA A 8 7.83 -6.03 -14.46
N TYR A 9 6.76 -5.30 -14.75
CA TYR A 9 5.99 -4.53 -13.77
C TYR A 9 4.48 -4.68 -13.99
N VAL A 10 3.71 -4.71 -12.88
CA VAL A 10 2.26 -4.46 -12.94
C VAL A 10 2.01 -3.00 -12.55
N ASN A 11 1.35 -2.24 -13.45
CA ASN A 11 1.02 -0.84 -13.19
C ASN A 11 -0.39 -0.74 -12.57
N THR A 12 -0.46 -0.58 -11.25
CA THR A 12 -1.68 -0.61 -10.46
C THR A 12 -2.00 0.70 -9.76
N GLY A 13 -1.16 1.73 -9.93
CA GLY A 13 -1.40 3.01 -9.27
C GLY A 13 -0.20 3.96 -9.32
N THR A 14 -0.30 5.04 -8.58
CA THR A 14 0.70 6.11 -8.56
C THR A 14 2.10 5.62 -8.20
N TRP A 15 2.22 4.72 -7.21
CA TRP A 15 3.53 4.26 -6.74
C TRP A 15 4.15 3.23 -7.67
N SER A 16 3.36 2.32 -8.26
CA SER A 16 3.86 1.43 -9.31
C SER A 16 4.31 2.22 -10.55
N THR A 17 3.55 3.24 -10.98
CA THR A 17 3.96 4.16 -12.06
C THR A 17 5.30 4.86 -11.73
N ALA A 18 5.46 5.33 -10.49
CA ALA A 18 6.72 5.94 -10.06
C ALA A 18 7.89 4.94 -10.09
N ALA A 19 7.69 3.71 -9.60
CA ALA A 19 8.71 2.67 -9.64
C ALA A 19 9.10 2.29 -11.08
N ILE A 20 8.13 2.19 -12.00
CA ILE A 20 8.35 1.98 -13.43
C ILE A 20 9.21 3.10 -14.03
N LYS A 21 8.91 4.36 -13.69
CA LYS A 21 9.67 5.51 -14.18
C LYS A 21 11.14 5.46 -13.74
N GLU A 22 11.38 5.12 -12.48
CA GLU A 22 12.74 4.97 -11.95
C GLU A 22 13.48 3.80 -12.60
N ALA A 23 12.81 2.66 -12.79
CA ALA A 23 13.41 1.49 -13.42
C ALA A 23 13.83 1.75 -14.88
N LYS A 24 13.04 2.50 -15.64
CA LYS A 24 13.33 2.88 -17.03
C LYS A 24 14.63 3.67 -17.20
N MET A 25 15.17 4.26 -16.16
CA MET A 25 16.47 4.94 -16.21
C MET A 25 17.65 3.94 -16.22
N TRP A 26 17.40 2.67 -15.89
CA TRP A 26 18.43 1.66 -15.66
C TRP A 26 18.39 0.49 -16.64
N GLY A 27 17.31 0.32 -17.38
CA GLY A 27 17.14 -0.74 -18.34
C GLY A 27 15.75 -0.77 -18.97
N GLU A 28 15.47 -1.83 -19.71
CA GLU A 28 14.16 -2.04 -20.33
C GLU A 28 13.11 -2.40 -19.27
N VAL A 29 11.91 -1.87 -19.42
CA VAL A 29 10.77 -2.17 -18.54
C VAL A 29 9.57 -2.59 -19.37
N GLU A 30 9.12 -3.81 -19.14
CA GLU A 30 7.89 -4.36 -19.69
C GLU A 30 6.75 -4.16 -18.69
N ILE A 31 5.65 -3.54 -19.11
CA ILE A 31 4.43 -3.43 -18.32
C ILE A 31 3.52 -4.57 -18.73
N VAL A 32 3.48 -5.64 -17.93
CA VAL A 32 2.75 -6.88 -18.25
C VAL A 32 1.25 -6.75 -18.05
N ALA A 33 0.82 -5.83 -17.18
CA ALA A 33 -0.58 -5.48 -16.99
C ALA A 33 -0.70 -4.08 -16.41
N SER A 34 -1.81 -3.39 -16.74
CA SER A 34 -2.10 -2.05 -16.23
C SER A 34 -3.60 -1.82 -16.16
N SER A 35 -4.05 -1.18 -15.09
CA SER A 35 -5.42 -0.64 -14.98
C SER A 35 -5.49 0.89 -15.11
N GLU A 36 -4.45 1.50 -15.69
CA GLU A 36 -4.33 2.96 -15.81
C GLU A 36 -5.45 3.56 -16.66
N ALA A 37 -5.81 2.92 -17.79
CA ALA A 37 -6.88 3.37 -18.67
C ALA A 37 -8.24 3.46 -17.96
N ASP A 38 -8.45 2.63 -16.93
CA ASP A 38 -9.66 2.62 -16.09
C ASP A 38 -9.45 3.38 -14.76
N GLY A 39 -8.48 4.28 -14.68
CA GLY A 39 -8.20 5.10 -13.52
C GLY A 39 -7.69 4.34 -12.30
N PHE A 40 -7.14 3.12 -12.49
CA PHE A 40 -6.64 2.24 -11.43
C PHE A 40 -7.75 1.79 -10.45
N THR A 41 -8.93 1.49 -10.98
CA THR A 41 -10.08 1.08 -10.16
C THR A 41 -10.12 -0.42 -9.84
N TYR A 42 -9.19 -1.19 -10.33
CA TYR A 42 -9.03 -2.63 -10.02
C TYR A 42 -7.57 -3.05 -10.11
N TYR A 43 -7.25 -4.18 -9.51
CA TYR A 43 -5.96 -4.84 -9.64
C TYR A 43 -6.04 -5.77 -10.87
N PRO A 44 -5.28 -5.55 -11.94
CA PRO A 44 -5.41 -6.33 -13.16
C PRO A 44 -4.84 -7.74 -12.97
N GLU A 45 -5.42 -8.72 -13.66
CA GLU A 45 -4.80 -10.02 -13.83
C GLU A 45 -3.51 -9.87 -14.65
N PHE A 46 -2.50 -10.68 -14.33
CA PHE A 46 -1.20 -10.61 -14.99
C PHE A 46 -0.54 -11.99 -15.10
N THR A 47 0.28 -12.13 -16.11
CA THR A 47 1.17 -13.28 -16.28
C THR A 47 2.61 -12.81 -16.11
N ILE A 48 3.42 -13.58 -15.38
CA ILE A 48 4.82 -13.26 -15.12
C ILE A 48 5.68 -13.87 -16.23
N PRO A 49 6.41 -13.05 -17.03
CA PRO A 49 7.33 -13.57 -18.05
C PRO A 49 8.54 -14.25 -17.39
N SER A 50 9.15 -15.19 -18.10
CA SER A 50 10.31 -15.94 -17.62
C SER A 50 11.65 -15.39 -18.11
N ASP A 51 11.63 -14.40 -19.00
CA ASP A 51 12.79 -13.81 -19.68
C ASP A 51 13.17 -12.42 -19.15
N VAL A 52 12.88 -12.15 -17.87
CA VAL A 52 13.17 -10.88 -17.21
C VAL A 52 14.06 -11.08 -15.98
N ASP A 53 14.81 -10.05 -15.61
CA ASP A 53 15.69 -10.08 -14.44
C ASP A 53 14.91 -10.21 -13.13
N TYR A 54 13.72 -9.57 -13.08
CA TYR A 54 12.76 -9.66 -11.97
C TYR A 54 11.37 -9.17 -12.38
N MET A 55 10.39 -9.58 -11.60
CA MET A 55 9.03 -9.04 -11.61
C MET A 55 8.81 -8.12 -10.43
N HIS A 56 8.18 -6.97 -10.64
CA HIS A 56 7.82 -6.02 -9.56
C HIS A 56 6.32 -5.82 -9.46
N ILE A 57 5.81 -5.88 -8.22
CA ILE A 57 4.42 -5.59 -7.89
C ILE A 57 4.33 -4.61 -6.71
N THR A 58 3.19 -3.93 -6.60
CA THR A 58 2.80 -3.14 -5.43
C THR A 58 1.57 -3.79 -4.84
N SER A 59 1.68 -4.39 -3.65
CA SER A 59 0.62 -5.21 -3.06
C SER A 59 -0.62 -4.40 -2.70
N ASN A 60 -0.43 -3.20 -2.16
CA ASN A 60 -1.51 -2.28 -1.82
C ASN A 60 -1.23 -0.85 -2.31
N ASN A 61 -2.15 -0.28 -3.05
CA ASN A 61 -2.05 1.05 -3.65
C ASN A 61 -2.68 2.11 -2.76
N THR A 62 -1.87 2.75 -1.93
CA THR A 62 -2.27 3.74 -0.90
C THR A 62 -3.19 4.85 -1.41
N ILE A 63 -3.01 5.30 -2.66
CA ILE A 63 -3.74 6.42 -3.26
C ILE A 63 -4.99 5.94 -3.99
N ARG A 64 -4.87 4.84 -4.72
CA ARG A 64 -5.94 4.31 -5.58
C ARG A 64 -6.85 3.33 -4.87
N GLY A 65 -6.37 2.69 -3.79
CA GLY A 65 -7.16 1.80 -2.94
C GLY A 65 -7.34 0.39 -3.50
N THR A 66 -6.49 -0.05 -4.42
CA THR A 66 -6.47 -1.43 -4.90
C THR A 66 -5.45 -2.27 -4.15
N GLU A 67 -5.78 -3.54 -3.86
CA GLU A 67 -4.94 -4.48 -3.11
C GLU A 67 -5.02 -5.89 -3.72
N ILE A 68 -3.92 -6.65 -3.61
CA ILE A 68 -3.84 -8.07 -3.95
C ILE A 68 -3.74 -8.90 -2.66
N PHE A 69 -4.56 -9.94 -2.53
CA PHE A 69 -4.68 -10.74 -1.29
C PHE A 69 -3.98 -12.10 -1.34
N TYR A 70 -3.21 -12.37 -2.37
CA TYR A 70 -2.43 -13.60 -2.51
C TYR A 70 -0.98 -13.28 -2.83
N ASP A 71 -0.11 -14.23 -2.54
CA ASP A 71 1.32 -14.14 -2.84
C ASP A 71 1.59 -14.88 -4.17
N PRO A 72 1.89 -14.17 -5.27
CA PRO A 72 2.07 -14.79 -6.59
C PRO A 72 3.20 -15.82 -6.60
N THR A 73 3.01 -16.89 -7.36
CA THR A 73 4.11 -17.78 -7.71
C THR A 73 4.80 -17.23 -8.95
N SER A 74 6.13 -17.08 -8.90
CA SER A 74 6.90 -16.45 -9.96
C SER A 74 8.03 -17.37 -10.45
N PRO A 75 8.23 -17.51 -11.77
CA PRO A 75 9.40 -18.21 -12.33
C PRO A 75 10.68 -17.37 -12.25
N VAL A 76 10.59 -16.09 -11.93
CA VAL A 76 11.69 -15.15 -11.81
C VAL A 76 11.67 -14.48 -10.42
N PRO A 77 12.75 -13.80 -9.98
CA PRO A 77 12.75 -13.08 -8.72
C PRO A 77 11.57 -12.11 -8.61
N LEU A 78 10.74 -12.23 -7.56
CA LEU A 78 9.60 -11.35 -7.30
C LEU A 78 9.99 -10.28 -6.29
N ILE A 79 9.81 -9.01 -6.65
CA ILE A 79 10.00 -7.84 -5.78
C ILE A 79 8.64 -7.23 -5.48
N CYS A 80 8.38 -6.90 -4.21
CA CYS A 80 7.12 -6.32 -3.79
C CYS A 80 7.31 -5.06 -2.94
N ASP A 81 6.60 -3.99 -3.31
CA ASP A 81 6.35 -2.85 -2.44
C ASP A 81 5.16 -3.18 -1.53
N MET A 82 5.44 -3.39 -0.24
CA MET A 82 4.44 -3.62 0.81
C MET A 82 4.35 -2.44 1.79
N SER A 83 4.68 -1.23 1.36
CA SER A 83 4.71 -0.05 2.25
C SER A 83 3.40 0.18 3.01
N SER A 84 2.25 -0.19 2.45
CA SER A 84 0.96 0.16 3.04
C SER A 84 0.13 -1.01 3.55
N ASP A 85 0.62 -2.25 3.39
CA ASP A 85 -0.08 -3.46 3.85
C ASP A 85 0.81 -4.47 4.58
N ILE A 86 2.09 -4.19 4.75
CA ILE A 86 2.96 -5.05 5.57
C ILE A 86 2.37 -5.26 6.97
N CYS A 87 2.38 -6.50 7.46
CA CYS A 87 1.79 -6.91 8.74
C CYS A 87 0.27 -6.71 8.86
N SER A 88 -0.46 -6.50 7.76
CA SER A 88 -1.92 -6.49 7.74
C SER A 88 -2.55 -7.85 7.47
N ARG A 89 -1.78 -8.79 6.96
CA ARG A 89 -2.13 -10.18 6.67
C ARG A 89 -0.92 -11.09 6.75
N PRO A 90 -1.10 -12.41 6.86
CA PRO A 90 -0.03 -13.38 6.63
C PRO A 90 0.53 -13.25 5.20
N VAL A 91 1.85 -13.36 5.08
CA VAL A 91 2.59 -13.32 3.80
C VAL A 91 3.57 -14.47 3.77
N ASP A 92 3.58 -15.25 2.70
CA ASP A 92 4.62 -16.23 2.45
C ASP A 92 5.88 -15.53 1.91
N VAL A 93 6.74 -15.07 2.83
CA VAL A 93 7.98 -14.35 2.51
C VAL A 93 8.89 -15.18 1.59
N SER A 94 8.77 -16.52 1.60
CA SER A 94 9.61 -17.39 0.77
C SER A 94 9.37 -17.23 -0.73
N LYS A 95 8.22 -16.71 -1.14
CA LYS A 95 7.89 -16.43 -2.55
C LYS A 95 8.55 -15.19 -3.11
N TYR A 96 9.04 -14.30 -2.26
CA TYR A 96 9.63 -13.02 -2.67
C TYR A 96 11.15 -13.08 -2.65
N ALA A 97 11.78 -12.55 -3.70
CA ALA A 97 13.21 -12.27 -3.70
C ALA A 97 13.53 -11.03 -2.87
N MET A 98 12.61 -10.04 -2.88
CA MET A 98 12.71 -8.85 -2.06
C MET A 98 11.32 -8.29 -1.72
N ILE A 99 11.14 -7.89 -0.46
CA ILE A 99 10.02 -7.08 0.02
C ILE A 99 10.60 -5.80 0.57
N TYR A 100 10.00 -4.66 0.25
CA TYR A 100 10.42 -3.39 0.81
C TYR A 100 9.24 -2.49 1.15
N GLY A 101 9.49 -1.48 1.97
CA GLY A 101 8.47 -0.48 2.29
C GLY A 101 8.91 0.55 3.31
N GLY A 102 8.19 1.65 3.34
CA GLY A 102 8.33 2.66 4.39
C GLY A 102 7.50 2.29 5.62
N CYS A 103 8.04 2.51 6.82
CA CYS A 103 7.36 2.15 8.07
C CYS A 103 6.22 3.10 8.46
N GLN A 104 6.16 4.32 7.88
CA GLN A 104 5.25 5.41 8.29
C GLN A 104 3.74 5.13 8.12
N LYS A 105 3.37 4.01 7.56
CA LYS A 105 1.96 3.63 7.34
C LYS A 105 1.50 2.62 8.39
N ASN A 106 2.04 1.42 8.35
CA ASN A 106 1.53 0.32 9.16
C ASN A 106 2.46 -0.10 10.31
N LEU A 107 3.74 0.30 10.27
CA LEU A 107 4.76 -0.19 11.22
C LEU A 107 5.25 0.84 12.23
N GLY A 108 5.05 2.14 12.02
CA GLY A 108 5.56 3.12 12.96
C GLY A 108 5.73 4.53 12.38
N PRO A 109 6.67 5.33 12.90
CA PRO A 109 6.90 6.70 12.46
C PRO A 109 7.61 6.76 11.10
N ALA A 110 7.53 7.93 10.44
CA ALA A 110 8.29 8.24 9.24
C ALA A 110 9.80 8.26 9.51
N GLY A 111 10.61 7.96 8.49
CA GLY A 111 12.08 8.01 8.55
C GLY A 111 12.76 6.64 8.66
N VAL A 112 11.99 5.54 8.74
CA VAL A 112 12.50 4.18 8.65
C VAL A 112 11.93 3.50 7.42
N THR A 113 12.80 2.81 6.68
CA THR A 113 12.44 1.90 5.58
C THR A 113 12.92 0.51 5.94
N PHE A 114 12.15 -0.50 5.61
CA PHE A 114 12.58 -1.89 5.76
C PHE A 114 12.84 -2.51 4.38
N VAL A 115 13.78 -3.44 4.32
CA VAL A 115 14.05 -4.30 3.17
C VAL A 115 14.27 -5.72 3.69
N ILE A 116 13.49 -6.67 3.19
CA ILE A 116 13.68 -8.10 3.37
C ILE A 116 14.16 -8.63 2.03
N ILE A 117 15.35 -9.20 1.97
CA ILE A 117 15.97 -9.65 0.73
C ILE A 117 16.58 -11.04 0.90
N LYS A 118 16.36 -11.93 -0.07
CA LYS A 118 17.03 -13.23 -0.10
C LYS A 118 18.52 -13.06 -0.35
N ASN A 119 19.35 -13.79 0.39
CA ASN A 119 20.80 -13.74 0.24
C ASN A 119 21.24 -14.07 -1.20
N ASP A 120 20.63 -15.08 -1.82
CA ASP A 120 20.93 -15.47 -3.19
C ASP A 120 20.60 -14.35 -4.18
N PHE A 121 19.50 -13.64 -3.95
CA PHE A 121 19.12 -12.49 -4.79
C PHE A 121 20.08 -11.31 -4.60
N LEU A 122 20.55 -11.08 -3.38
CA LEU A 122 21.53 -10.04 -3.08
C LEU A 122 22.85 -10.24 -3.86
N ASN A 123 23.21 -11.50 -4.17
CA ASN A 123 24.40 -11.81 -4.97
C ASN A 123 24.24 -11.50 -6.47
N ASN A 124 23.03 -11.24 -6.95
CA ASN A 124 22.73 -10.92 -8.34
C ASN A 124 22.85 -9.43 -8.70
N VAL A 125 23.47 -8.62 -7.85
CA VAL A 125 23.73 -7.20 -8.14
C VAL A 125 24.55 -7.05 -9.42
N VAL A 126 24.17 -6.10 -10.27
CA VAL A 126 24.86 -5.79 -11.53
C VAL A 126 26.29 -5.33 -11.24
N ALA A 127 27.26 -6.15 -11.62
CA ALA A 127 28.68 -5.95 -11.24
C ALA A 127 29.30 -4.69 -11.87
N ASP A 128 28.99 -4.42 -13.14
CA ASP A 128 29.65 -3.36 -13.93
C ASP A 128 28.97 -1.99 -13.78
N ARG A 129 27.95 -1.90 -12.92
CA ARG A 129 27.24 -0.64 -12.70
C ARG A 129 27.84 0.14 -11.55
N MET A 130 28.13 1.42 -11.80
CA MET A 130 28.45 2.35 -10.73
C MET A 130 27.20 2.68 -9.91
N ILE A 131 27.08 2.07 -8.74
CA ILE A 131 25.98 2.33 -7.81
C ILE A 131 26.52 3.18 -6.67
N PRO A 132 25.94 4.36 -6.38
CA PRO A 132 26.34 5.17 -5.21
C PRO A 132 26.25 4.35 -3.93
N THR A 133 27.18 4.57 -3.01
CA THR A 133 27.35 3.75 -1.80
C THR A 133 26.05 3.56 -1.02
N MET A 134 25.26 4.64 -0.82
CA MET A 134 24.01 4.60 -0.09
C MET A 134 22.86 3.85 -0.83
N LEU A 135 22.99 3.66 -2.13
CA LEU A 135 22.01 2.94 -2.95
C LEU A 135 22.36 1.45 -3.15
N ARG A 136 23.49 0.99 -2.60
CA ARG A 136 23.88 -0.43 -2.63
C ARG A 136 23.29 -1.17 -1.44
N TYR A 137 22.45 -2.15 -1.67
CA TYR A 137 21.94 -2.99 -0.58
C TYR A 137 23.03 -3.65 0.24
N LYS A 138 24.11 -4.10 -0.42
CA LYS A 138 25.25 -4.73 0.27
C LYS A 138 25.90 -3.80 1.29
N THR A 139 25.97 -2.49 1.05
CA THR A 139 26.49 -1.52 2.02
C THR A 139 25.73 -1.59 3.35
N HIS A 140 24.41 -1.70 3.27
CA HIS A 140 23.56 -1.77 4.46
C HIS A 140 23.64 -3.14 5.14
N VAL A 141 23.71 -4.22 4.37
CA VAL A 141 23.86 -5.58 4.90
C VAL A 141 25.18 -5.75 5.64
N ASP A 142 26.32 -5.33 5.02
CA ASP A 142 27.65 -5.47 5.61
C ASP A 142 27.85 -4.62 6.89
N LYS A 143 26.98 -3.65 7.13
CA LYS A 143 27.00 -2.76 8.28
C LYS A 143 25.79 -2.93 9.20
N GLU A 144 25.07 -4.03 9.09
CA GLU A 144 23.89 -4.34 9.93
C GLU A 144 22.89 -3.16 9.99
N SER A 145 22.64 -2.53 8.83
CA SER A 145 21.83 -1.32 8.64
C SER A 145 22.33 -0.05 9.33
N MET A 146 23.57 -0.05 9.83
CA MET A 146 24.17 1.07 10.56
C MET A 146 25.40 1.66 9.85
N TYR A 147 25.34 1.75 8.52
CA TYR A 147 26.41 2.42 7.76
C TYR A 147 26.57 3.89 8.17
N ASN A 148 25.46 4.59 8.40
CA ASN A 148 25.40 5.90 9.03
C ASN A 148 24.63 5.78 10.36
N THR A 149 24.68 6.82 11.19
CA THR A 149 23.91 6.90 12.44
C THR A 149 22.42 6.69 12.15
N PRO A 150 21.79 5.66 12.72
CA PRO A 150 20.40 5.33 12.43
C PRO A 150 19.43 6.23 13.20
N PRO A 151 18.18 6.39 12.75
CA PRO A 151 17.12 7.11 13.47
C PRO A 151 16.60 6.28 14.65
N CYS A 152 17.36 6.20 15.73
CA CYS A 152 17.11 5.27 16.85
C CYS A 152 15.71 5.35 17.43
N VAL A 153 15.15 6.56 17.61
CA VAL A 153 13.80 6.76 18.17
C VAL A 153 12.73 6.17 17.23
N ASN A 154 12.90 6.35 15.92
CA ASN A 154 11.96 5.84 14.93
C ASN A 154 12.02 4.30 14.85
N ILE A 155 13.23 3.73 14.91
CA ILE A 155 13.43 2.26 14.97
C ILE A 155 12.82 1.69 16.26
N PHE A 156 13.00 2.39 17.40
CA PHE A 156 12.35 2.02 18.64
C PHE A 156 10.81 2.02 18.50
N GLY A 157 10.24 3.05 17.86
CA GLY A 157 8.81 3.11 17.58
C GLY A 157 8.32 1.92 16.74
N VAL A 158 9.04 1.55 15.68
CA VAL A 158 8.75 0.35 14.87
C VAL A 158 8.78 -0.93 15.72
N LYS A 159 9.81 -1.07 16.57
CA LYS A 159 9.92 -2.20 17.51
C LYS A 159 8.70 -2.30 18.42
N GLU A 160 8.24 -1.20 19.01
CA GLU A 160 7.10 -1.21 19.92
C GLU A 160 5.79 -1.51 19.16
N THR A 161 5.63 -1.00 17.95
CA THR A 161 4.49 -1.38 17.08
C THR A 161 4.48 -2.89 16.77
N LEU A 162 5.63 -3.47 16.43
CA LEU A 162 5.72 -4.92 16.18
C LEU A 162 5.43 -5.76 17.43
N LYS A 163 5.86 -5.31 18.62
CA LYS A 163 5.49 -5.94 19.88
C LYS A 163 3.99 -5.88 20.12
N TRP A 164 3.37 -4.73 19.85
CA TRP A 164 1.92 -4.58 19.94
C TRP A 164 1.19 -5.51 18.98
N VAL A 165 1.59 -5.58 17.70
CA VAL A 165 1.01 -6.53 16.73
C VAL A 165 1.10 -7.96 17.26
N LYS A 166 2.27 -8.36 17.80
CA LYS A 166 2.45 -9.69 18.38
C LYS A 166 1.53 -9.93 19.59
N ALA A 167 1.38 -8.94 20.47
CA ALA A 167 0.52 -9.03 21.64
C ALA A 167 -0.97 -9.11 21.30
N MET A 168 -1.37 -8.50 20.16
CA MET A 168 -2.74 -8.55 19.64
C MET A 168 -3.11 -9.89 18.99
N GLY A 169 -2.17 -10.83 18.90
CA GLY A 169 -2.38 -12.15 18.28
C GLY A 169 -1.74 -12.32 16.90
N GLY A 170 -0.80 -11.45 16.54
CA GLY A 170 -0.03 -11.56 15.31
C GLY A 170 -0.77 -11.04 14.07
N VAL A 171 -0.22 -11.37 12.91
CA VAL A 171 -0.73 -10.88 11.62
C VAL A 171 -2.10 -11.48 11.26
N GLU A 172 -2.41 -12.68 11.76
CA GLU A 172 -3.72 -13.32 11.58
C GLU A 172 -4.83 -12.55 12.30
N ALA A 173 -4.54 -12.03 13.48
CA ALA A 173 -5.48 -11.17 14.21
C ALA A 173 -5.62 -9.81 13.52
N MET A 174 -4.52 -9.24 13.02
CA MET A 174 -4.56 -7.99 12.25
C MET A 174 -5.39 -8.13 10.98
N GLU A 175 -5.27 -9.26 10.27
CA GLU A 175 -6.08 -9.53 9.07
C GLU A 175 -7.58 -9.55 9.38
N LYS A 176 -7.99 -10.26 10.44
CA LYS A 176 -9.40 -10.29 10.86
C LYS A 176 -9.96 -8.91 11.14
N LEU A 177 -9.20 -8.09 11.88
CA LEU A 177 -9.58 -6.70 12.17
C LEU A 177 -9.59 -5.82 10.91
N ALA A 178 -8.68 -6.04 9.97
CA ALA A 178 -8.63 -5.31 8.71
C ALA A 178 -9.84 -5.64 7.83
N ILE A 179 -10.23 -6.91 7.75
CA ILE A 179 -11.43 -7.36 7.04
C ILE A 179 -12.67 -6.71 7.66
N GLU A 180 -12.84 -6.82 8.98
CA GLU A 180 -14.01 -6.26 9.68
C GLU A 180 -14.17 -4.75 9.45
N ARG A 181 -13.07 -3.98 9.54
CA ARG A 181 -13.06 -2.55 9.27
C ARG A 181 -13.43 -2.23 7.84
N ALA A 182 -12.82 -2.93 6.89
CA ALA A 182 -13.04 -2.70 5.47
C ALA A 182 -14.47 -3.06 5.05
N ASP A 183 -14.96 -4.23 5.45
CA ASP A 183 -16.30 -4.69 5.13
C ASP A 183 -17.37 -3.72 5.66
N MET A 184 -17.20 -3.24 6.89
CA MET A 184 -18.12 -2.25 7.47
C MET A 184 -18.20 -0.97 6.64
N LEU A 185 -17.05 -0.40 6.25
CA LEU A 185 -17.04 0.84 5.48
C LEU A 185 -17.51 0.63 4.04
N TYR A 186 -17.12 -0.46 3.40
CA TYR A 186 -17.58 -0.77 2.04
C TYR A 186 -19.09 -1.06 2.01
N ALA A 187 -19.64 -1.75 3.01
CA ALA A 187 -21.07 -1.96 3.12
C ALA A 187 -21.83 -0.63 3.20
N GLU A 188 -21.32 0.34 3.95
CA GLU A 188 -21.90 1.67 4.01
C GLU A 188 -21.80 2.42 2.67
N LEU A 189 -20.66 2.35 1.99
CA LEU A 189 -20.47 2.98 0.69
C LEU A 189 -21.39 2.40 -0.40
N GLU A 190 -21.70 1.10 -0.34
CA GLU A 190 -22.67 0.48 -1.24
C GLU A 190 -24.11 0.86 -0.89
N ARG A 191 -24.45 0.91 0.39
CA ARG A 191 -25.78 1.31 0.88
C ARG A 191 -26.11 2.76 0.57
N SER A 192 -25.13 3.65 0.74
CA SER A 192 -25.33 5.10 0.73
C SER A 192 -25.83 5.61 -0.63
N LYS A 193 -26.78 6.56 -0.57
CA LYS A 193 -27.28 7.31 -1.74
C LYS A 193 -26.41 8.54 -2.04
N VAL A 194 -25.53 8.93 -1.11
CA VAL A 194 -24.67 10.10 -1.21
C VAL A 194 -23.23 9.73 -1.50
N PHE A 195 -22.73 8.63 -0.91
CA PHE A 195 -21.36 8.19 -1.06
C PHE A 195 -21.26 6.94 -1.95
N ARG A 196 -20.09 6.72 -2.57
CA ARG A 196 -19.79 5.52 -3.36
C ARG A 196 -18.32 5.13 -3.28
N PRO A 197 -17.98 3.83 -3.38
CA PRO A 197 -16.60 3.39 -3.50
C PRO A 197 -16.01 3.79 -4.86
N VAL A 198 -14.67 3.86 -4.93
CA VAL A 198 -13.92 4.08 -6.18
C VAL A 198 -13.50 2.76 -6.81
N VAL A 199 -13.13 1.78 -5.96
CA VAL A 199 -12.51 0.53 -6.40
C VAL A 199 -13.56 -0.55 -6.60
N LYS A 200 -13.40 -1.30 -7.70
CA LYS A 200 -14.26 -2.46 -8.02
C LYS A 200 -14.12 -3.55 -6.96
N GLU A 201 -15.20 -4.26 -6.69
CA GLU A 201 -15.20 -5.44 -5.82
C GLU A 201 -14.12 -6.44 -6.27
N GLY A 202 -13.53 -7.19 -5.33
CA GLY A 202 -12.43 -8.12 -5.58
C GLY A 202 -11.04 -7.49 -5.59
N SER A 203 -10.94 -6.14 -5.69
CA SER A 203 -9.67 -5.42 -5.67
C SER A 203 -9.59 -4.36 -4.57
N ARG A 204 -10.57 -4.31 -3.69
CA ARG A 204 -10.75 -3.27 -2.67
C ARG A 204 -9.74 -3.39 -1.55
N SER A 205 -8.95 -2.34 -1.31
CA SER A 205 -7.98 -2.30 -0.22
C SER A 205 -8.66 -2.37 1.15
N ARG A 206 -8.03 -3.14 2.06
CA ARG A 206 -8.40 -3.18 3.48
C ARG A 206 -7.70 -2.10 4.29
N MET A 207 -6.70 -1.41 3.68
CA MET A 207 -5.86 -0.41 4.35
C MET A 207 -6.14 1.03 3.91
N ASN A 208 -6.57 1.23 2.65
CA ASN A 208 -6.80 2.55 2.09
C ASN A 208 -8.06 2.54 1.24
N ILE A 209 -9.11 3.16 1.73
CA ILE A 209 -10.44 3.13 1.13
C ILE A 209 -10.76 4.52 0.56
N PRO A 210 -10.49 4.77 -0.73
CA PRO A 210 -10.94 5.98 -1.40
C PRO A 210 -12.44 5.88 -1.70
N PHE A 211 -13.15 6.99 -1.52
CA PHE A 211 -14.56 7.08 -1.84
C PHE A 211 -14.93 8.49 -2.32
N LEU A 212 -15.99 8.57 -3.09
CA LEU A 212 -16.47 9.80 -3.71
C LEU A 212 -17.93 10.04 -3.35
N LEU A 213 -18.40 11.26 -3.61
CA LEU A 213 -19.83 11.54 -3.67
C LEU A 213 -20.43 10.94 -4.96
N ARG A 214 -21.70 10.58 -4.91
CA ARG A 214 -22.46 10.19 -6.09
C ARG A 214 -22.81 11.41 -6.93
N GLU A 215 -23.18 11.16 -8.18
CA GLU A 215 -23.65 12.19 -9.09
C GLU A 215 -24.79 13.03 -8.48
N GLY A 216 -24.66 14.35 -8.59
CA GLY A 216 -25.58 15.32 -8.01
C GLY A 216 -25.23 15.80 -6.59
N TYR A 217 -24.26 15.15 -5.91
CA TYR A 217 -23.84 15.52 -4.56
C TYR A 217 -22.42 16.11 -4.49
N GLU A 218 -21.70 16.23 -5.63
CA GLU A 218 -20.27 16.58 -5.68
C GLU A 218 -19.96 17.93 -5.00
N SER A 219 -20.92 18.87 -5.01
CA SER A 219 -20.79 20.18 -4.35
C SER A 219 -20.67 20.09 -2.82
N LEU A 220 -21.08 18.96 -2.23
CA LEU A 220 -21.08 18.75 -0.77
C LEU A 220 -19.70 18.28 -0.23
N GLU A 221 -18.66 18.10 -1.07
CA GLU A 221 -17.34 17.58 -0.63
C GLU A 221 -16.77 18.41 0.53
N LYS A 222 -16.75 19.73 0.39
CA LYS A 222 -16.24 20.61 1.44
C LYS A 222 -17.09 20.55 2.70
N GLU A 223 -18.42 20.55 2.54
CA GLU A 223 -19.36 20.50 3.65
C GLU A 223 -19.19 19.22 4.47
N PHE A 224 -19.08 18.07 3.80
CA PHE A 224 -18.82 16.80 4.50
C PHE A 224 -17.48 16.80 5.24
N LEU A 225 -16.41 17.33 4.65
CA LEU A 225 -15.11 17.42 5.33
C LEU A 225 -15.18 18.31 6.58
N ASP A 226 -15.89 19.43 6.52
CA ASP A 226 -16.06 20.33 7.65
C ASP A 226 -16.98 19.70 8.72
N PHE A 227 -18.06 19.03 8.31
CA PHE A 227 -18.92 18.25 9.21
C PHE A 227 -18.16 17.12 9.92
N ALA A 228 -17.37 16.34 9.18
CA ALA A 228 -16.55 15.25 9.74
C ALA A 228 -15.58 15.76 10.82
N LYS A 229 -14.98 16.94 10.63
CA LYS A 229 -14.12 17.56 11.65
C LYS A 229 -14.88 17.86 12.95
N THR A 230 -16.16 18.24 12.88
CA THR A 230 -16.98 18.46 14.10
C THR A 230 -17.19 17.16 14.91
N LYS A 231 -17.00 16.02 14.26
CA LYS A 231 -17.05 14.67 14.86
C LYS A 231 -15.66 14.12 15.22
N ASN A 232 -14.62 14.97 15.19
CA ASN A 232 -13.20 14.59 15.38
C ASN A 232 -12.67 13.62 14.32
N LEU A 233 -13.33 13.52 13.16
CA LEU A 233 -12.86 12.72 12.02
C LEU A 233 -11.98 13.60 11.14
N VAL A 234 -10.65 13.43 11.26
CA VAL A 234 -9.65 14.22 10.54
C VAL A 234 -8.91 13.38 9.51
N GLY A 235 -8.30 14.05 8.53
CA GLY A 235 -7.46 13.35 7.52
C GLY A 235 -8.24 12.62 6.44
N LEU A 236 -9.55 12.86 6.30
CA LEU A 236 -10.41 12.19 5.31
C LEU A 236 -10.27 12.74 3.89
N LYS A 237 -9.67 13.91 3.69
CA LYS A 237 -9.51 14.48 2.34
C LYS A 237 -8.73 13.53 1.43
N GLY A 238 -9.29 13.21 0.27
CA GLY A 238 -8.68 12.36 -0.74
C GLY A 238 -7.41 12.97 -1.34
N HIS A 239 -6.64 12.13 -2.00
CA HIS A 239 -5.45 12.60 -2.73
C HIS A 239 -5.88 13.42 -3.95
N ARG A 240 -5.15 14.51 -4.26
CA ARG A 240 -5.45 15.44 -5.37
C ARG A 240 -5.66 14.77 -6.74
N SER A 241 -5.08 13.59 -6.96
CA SER A 241 -5.21 12.83 -8.22
C SER A 241 -6.46 11.94 -8.28
N VAL A 242 -7.18 11.78 -7.18
CA VAL A 242 -8.44 11.00 -7.10
C VAL A 242 -9.60 11.91 -6.76
N GLY A 243 -9.38 12.93 -5.93
CA GLY A 243 -10.43 13.78 -5.35
C GLY A 243 -11.14 13.10 -4.19
N GLY A 244 -12.26 13.66 -3.79
CA GLY A 244 -13.14 13.12 -2.77
C GLY A 244 -12.45 12.83 -1.45
N PHE A 245 -12.60 11.62 -0.94
CA PHE A 245 -12.20 11.22 0.40
C PHE A 245 -11.35 9.97 0.38
N ARG A 246 -10.62 9.74 1.47
CA ARG A 246 -9.91 8.49 1.72
C ARG A 246 -9.84 8.19 3.21
N ALA A 247 -10.40 7.06 3.61
CA ALA A 247 -10.16 6.49 4.93
C ALA A 247 -8.87 5.65 4.88
N SER A 248 -7.95 5.91 5.82
CA SER A 248 -6.74 5.11 6.01
C SER A 248 -6.93 4.24 7.26
N THR A 249 -7.23 2.97 7.05
CA THR A 249 -7.61 1.98 8.06
C THR A 249 -6.46 1.05 8.41
N TYR A 250 -5.26 1.63 8.65
CA TYR A 250 -4.09 0.86 9.05
C TYR A 250 -4.32 0.10 10.36
N ASN A 251 -3.44 -0.82 10.71
CA ASN A 251 -3.60 -1.73 11.85
C ASN A 251 -4.00 -1.02 13.16
N ALA A 252 -3.49 0.17 13.40
CA ALA A 252 -3.81 0.95 14.61
C ALA A 252 -5.17 1.64 14.59
N CYS A 253 -5.86 1.70 13.43
CA CYS A 253 -7.23 2.19 13.35
C CYS A 253 -8.17 1.19 14.04
N THR A 254 -9.02 1.66 14.93
CA THR A 254 -9.95 0.80 15.68
C THR A 254 -11.25 0.55 14.90
N ILE A 255 -11.99 -0.46 15.29
CA ILE A 255 -13.37 -0.69 14.77
C ILE A 255 -14.26 0.50 15.12
N GLU A 256 -14.08 1.09 16.30
CA GLU A 256 -14.83 2.25 16.77
C GLU A 256 -14.58 3.49 15.90
N ASP A 257 -13.36 3.69 15.39
CA ASP A 257 -13.07 4.79 14.47
C ASP A 257 -13.86 4.63 13.17
N VAL A 258 -13.96 3.42 12.65
CA VAL A 258 -14.73 3.13 11.43
C VAL A 258 -16.23 3.26 11.69
N LYS A 259 -16.73 2.78 12.84
CA LYS A 259 -18.14 3.01 13.26
C LYS A 259 -18.48 4.49 13.34
N ALA A 260 -17.58 5.30 13.90
CA ALA A 260 -17.76 6.75 13.99
C ALA A 260 -17.84 7.39 12.59
N LEU A 261 -17.00 6.96 11.65
CA LEU A 261 -17.07 7.44 10.26
C LEU A 261 -18.38 7.04 9.60
N VAL A 262 -18.80 5.78 9.71
CA VAL A 262 -20.06 5.28 9.16
C VAL A 262 -21.25 6.04 9.73
N ALA A 263 -21.29 6.25 11.05
CA ALA A 263 -22.37 7.02 11.70
C ALA A 263 -22.39 8.49 11.19
N ALA A 264 -21.23 9.11 11.01
CA ALA A 264 -21.15 10.47 10.46
C ALA A 264 -21.63 10.52 9.00
N MET A 265 -21.30 9.51 8.18
CA MET A 265 -21.80 9.42 6.80
C MET A 265 -23.33 9.29 6.76
N GLN A 266 -23.90 8.45 7.61
CA GLN A 266 -25.36 8.25 7.72
C GLN A 266 -26.07 9.51 8.22
N GLU A 267 -25.53 10.20 9.24
CA GLU A 267 -26.07 11.46 9.74
C GLU A 267 -26.01 12.56 8.67
N PHE A 268 -24.91 12.63 7.92
CA PHE A 268 -24.77 13.58 6.81
C PHE A 268 -25.75 13.28 5.68
N GLU A 269 -25.86 12.01 5.28
CA GLU A 269 -26.82 11.56 4.27
C GLU A 269 -28.25 11.95 4.64
N ALA A 270 -28.68 11.67 5.88
CA ALA A 270 -30.04 11.98 6.33
C ALA A 270 -30.41 13.49 6.31
N LYS A 271 -29.42 14.36 6.21
CA LYS A 271 -29.64 15.82 6.09
C LYS A 271 -29.76 16.28 4.65
N HIS A 272 -29.40 15.44 3.68
CA HIS A 272 -29.27 15.82 2.28
C HIS A 272 -30.17 15.02 1.32
N ILE A 273 -30.96 14.06 1.84
CA ILE A 273 -31.95 13.26 1.08
C ILE A 273 -33.36 13.38 1.64
#